data_e52ebf0b8e752613299c263281f3e2f8
#
_entry.id   e52ebf0b8e752613299c263281f3e2f8
#
_cell.length_a   1.000
_cell.length_b   1.000
_cell.length_c   1.000
_cell.angle_alpha   90.00
_cell.angle_beta   90.00
_cell.angle_gamma   90.00
#
_symmetry.space_group_name_H-M   'P 1'
#
loop_
_entity.id
_entity.type
_entity.pdbx_description
1 polymer ?
#
loop_
_entity_poly.entity_id
_entity_poly.type
_entity_poly.pdbx_seq_one_letter_code
_entity_poly.pdbx_strand_id
1 'polypeptide(L)' 'METYKNQKEFAPDLGITDRTLRRKLAKVGIILPKGLLSPETQKMIKKALGFNE' A
#
# COMPACT_ATOMS: atom_id res chain seq x y z
N MET A 1 13.40 -6.44 8.23
CA MET A 1 13.60 -5.03 8.56
C MET A 1 12.62 -4.17 7.77
N GLU A 2 11.96 -3.24 8.45
CA GLU A 2 10.97 -2.40 7.79
C GLU A 2 11.66 -1.28 7.03
N THR A 3 11.22 -1.05 5.80
CA THR A 3 11.81 -0.04 4.95
C THR A 3 10.72 0.80 4.30
N TYR A 4 11.11 2.01 3.91
CA TYR A 4 10.23 2.86 3.13
C TYR A 4 10.18 2.37 1.70
N LYS A 5 8.99 2.39 1.11
CA LYS A 5 8.78 1.96 -0.27
C LYS A 5 7.83 2.92 -0.96
N ASN A 6 8.02 3.12 -2.26
CA ASN A 6 7.05 3.87 -3.04
C ASN A 6 5.91 2.94 -3.46
N GLN A 7 4.86 3.52 -4.06
CA GLN A 7 3.70 2.74 -4.44
C GLN A 7 4.04 1.63 -5.43
N LYS A 8 4.94 1.90 -6.36
CA LYS A 8 5.34 0.92 -7.36
C LYS A 8 6.06 -0.27 -6.75
N GLU A 9 6.79 -0.03 -5.68
CA GLU A 9 7.50 -1.10 -4.97
C GLU A 9 6.57 -1.84 -4.02
N PHE A 10 5.63 -1.13 -3.43
CA PHE A 10 4.72 -1.71 -2.45
C PHE A 10 3.71 -2.65 -3.10
N ALA A 11 3.18 -2.30 -4.26
CA ALA A 11 2.18 -3.12 -4.93
C ALA A 11 2.67 -4.54 -5.23
N PRO A 12 3.87 -4.74 -5.80
CA PRO A 12 4.37 -6.10 -6.01
C PRO A 12 4.54 -6.91 -4.73
N ASP A 13 4.84 -6.25 -3.63
CA ASP A 13 4.94 -6.93 -2.33
C ASP A 13 3.61 -7.55 -1.93
N LEU A 14 2.50 -6.96 -2.37
CA LEU A 14 1.16 -7.48 -2.13
C LEU A 14 0.70 -8.42 -3.23
N GLY A 15 1.52 -8.63 -4.26
CA GLY A 15 1.14 -9.47 -5.38
C GLY A 15 0.17 -8.84 -6.35
N ILE A 16 0.11 -7.52 -6.39
CA ILE A 16 -0.81 -6.78 -7.27
C ILE A 16 -0.04 -5.70 -8.02
N THR A 17 -0.69 -5.10 -9.03
CA THR A 17 -0.10 -3.98 -9.75
C THR A 17 -0.38 -2.68 -9.01
N ASP A 18 0.39 -1.64 -9.34
CA ASP A 18 0.20 -0.35 -8.71
C ASP A 18 -1.17 0.25 -9.07
N ARG A 19 -1.66 -0.05 -10.24
CA ARG A 19 -3.00 0.36 -10.67
C ARG A 19 -4.08 -0.28 -9.80
N THR A 20 -3.95 -1.58 -9.54
CA THR A 20 -4.88 -2.29 -8.68
C THR A 20 -4.82 -1.75 -7.26
N LEU A 21 -3.62 -1.47 -6.78
CA LEU A 21 -3.44 -0.88 -5.45
C LEU A 21 -4.19 0.44 -5.32
N ARG A 22 -4.02 1.32 -6.30
CA ARG A 22 -4.72 2.62 -6.31
C ARG A 22 -6.22 2.45 -6.31
N ARG A 23 -6.73 1.52 -7.10
CA ARG A 23 -8.16 1.25 -7.17
C ARG A 23 -8.71 0.78 -5.83
N LYS A 24 -8.01 -0.13 -5.18
CA LYS A 24 -8.43 -0.65 -3.88
C LYS A 24 -8.41 0.45 -2.82
N LEU A 25 -7.38 1.29 -2.83
CA LEU A 25 -7.28 2.40 -1.89
C LEU A 25 -8.40 3.42 -2.09
N ALA A 26 -8.75 3.69 -3.33
CA ALA A 26 -9.85 4.60 -3.63
C ALA A 26 -11.17 4.06 -3.08
N LYS A 27 -11.38 2.75 -3.15
CA LYS A 27 -12.60 2.13 -2.63
C LYS A 27 -12.74 2.28 -1.13
N VAL A 28 -11.63 2.20 -0.40
CA VAL A 28 -11.67 2.33 1.06
C VAL A 28 -11.45 3.77 1.52
N GLY A 29 -11.26 4.70 0.58
CA GLY A 29 -11.13 6.11 0.90
C GLY A 29 -9.79 6.52 1.45
N ILE A 30 -8.75 5.74 1.18
CA ILE A 30 -7.40 6.05 1.65
C ILE A 30 -6.66 6.83 0.57
N ILE A 31 -6.10 7.97 0.95
CA ILE A 31 -5.27 8.77 0.07
C ILE A 31 -3.82 8.60 0.49
N LEU A 32 -2.99 8.13 -0.44
CA LEU A 32 -1.58 7.94 -0.16
C LEU A 32 -0.81 9.24 -0.35
N PRO A 33 0.18 9.52 0.51
CA PRO A 33 1.05 10.66 0.30
C PRO A 33 1.93 10.41 -0.91
N LYS A 34 2.40 11.47 -1.52
CA LYS A 34 3.38 11.37 -2.59
C LYS A 34 4.71 10.95 -2.01
N GLY A 35 5.42 10.10 -2.73
CA GLY A 35 6.74 9.65 -2.31
C GLY A 35 6.70 8.32 -1.59
N LEU A 36 7.53 8.20 -0.57
CA LEU A 36 7.72 6.93 0.12
C LEU A 36 6.66 6.68 1.18
N LEU A 37 6.25 5.43 1.28
CA LEU A 37 5.33 4.98 2.31
C LEU A 37 6.12 4.50 3.51
N SER A 38 5.79 5.02 4.69
CA SER A 38 6.44 4.55 5.91
C SER A 38 5.96 3.13 6.25
N PRO A 39 6.74 2.40 7.05
CA PRO A 39 6.33 1.06 7.46
C PRO A 39 4.95 1.02 8.14
N GLU A 40 4.64 2.04 8.92
CA GLU A 40 3.34 2.13 9.57
C GLU A 40 2.22 2.28 8.56
N THR A 41 2.42 3.14 7.57
CA THR A 41 1.44 3.34 6.51
C THR A 41 1.24 2.05 5.72
N GLN A 42 2.32 1.33 5.43
CA GLN A 42 2.24 0.06 4.72
C GLN A 42 1.40 -0.96 5.50
N LYS A 43 1.61 -1.05 6.81
CA LYS A 43 0.83 -1.95 7.65
C LYS A 43 -0.64 -1.57 7.66
N MET A 44 -0.92 -0.28 7.77
CA MET A 44 -2.28 0.22 7.76
C MET A 44 -2.99 -0.13 6.44
N ILE A 45 -2.30 0.04 5.33
CA ILE A 45 -2.85 -0.28 4.02
C ILE A 45 -3.14 -1.78 3.90
N LYS A 46 -2.21 -2.62 4.29
CA LYS A 46 -2.41 -4.06 4.26
C LYS A 46 -3.65 -4.46 5.05
N LYS A 47 -3.80 -3.91 6.23
CA LYS A 47 -4.94 -4.20 7.08
C LYS A 47 -6.24 -3.71 6.46
N ALA A 48 -6.22 -2.49 5.94
CA ALA A 48 -7.42 -1.88 5.34
C ALA A 48 -7.88 -2.64 4.09
N LEU A 49 -6.95 -3.17 3.32
CA LEU A 49 -7.27 -3.89 2.09
C LEU A 49 -7.49 -5.39 2.31
N GLY A 50 -7.30 -5.87 3.52
CA GLY A 50 -7.50 -7.28 3.81
C GLY A 50 -6.29 -8.17 3.56
N PHE A 51 -5.12 -7.60 3.34
CA PHE A 51 -3.88 -8.37 3.16
C PHE A 51 -3.25 -8.63 4.52
N ASN A 52 -3.86 -9.48 5.30
CA ASN A 52 -3.34 -9.83 6.61
C ASN A 52 -2.22 -10.85 6.52
N GLU A 53 -1.32 -10.76 7.46
CA GLU A 53 -0.32 -11.80 7.63
C GLU A 53 -0.80 -12.84 8.63
#